data_f21b1811a571f7e52cee814ecf55e1d5
#
_entry.id   f21b1811a571f7e52cee814ecf55e1d5
#
_cell.length_a   1.000
_cell.length_b   1.000
_cell.length_c   1.000
_cell.angle_alpha   90.00
_cell.angle_beta   90.00
_cell.angle_gamma   90.00
#
_symmetry.space_group_name_H-M   'P 1'
#
loop_
_entity.id
_entity.type
_entity.pdbx_description
1 polymer ?
#
loop_
_entity_poly.entity_id
_entity_poly.type
_entity_poly.pdbx_seq_one_letter_code
_entity_poly.pdbx_strand_id
1 'polypeptide(L)'
;MKFKTHSDWELAVETSLQGYTFNSYEGLKKIFGPPIISRDDKVECEWVVELENGDIATIYSWKERYDECYKWHIGGHKKRVVDFIDEVLNNSGS
;
A
#
# COMPACT_ATOMS: atom_id res chain seq x y z
N MET A 1 -15.27 5.68 -1.29
CA MET A 1 -14.25 6.00 -0.29
C MET A 1 -13.10 6.74 -0.96
N LYS A 2 -12.68 7.84 -0.37
CA LYS A 2 -11.68 8.72 -0.98
C LYS A 2 -10.30 8.49 -0.38
N PHE A 3 -9.30 8.56 -1.23
CA PHE A 3 -7.91 8.47 -0.82
C PHE A 3 -7.05 9.25 -1.81
N LYS A 4 -5.82 9.56 -1.39
CA LYS A 4 -4.81 10.17 -2.26
C LYS A 4 -3.56 9.31 -2.21
N THR A 5 -2.90 9.17 -3.35
CA THR A 5 -1.59 8.52 -3.39
C THR A 5 -0.51 9.59 -3.47
N HIS A 6 0.60 9.33 -2.80
CA HIS A 6 1.73 10.25 -2.77
C HIS A 6 2.98 9.58 -3.34
N SER A 7 3.82 10.37 -3.98
CA SER A 7 5.12 9.89 -4.47
C SER A 7 6.23 10.10 -3.44
N ASP A 8 5.92 10.67 -2.29
CA ASP A 8 6.87 11.01 -1.26
C ASP A 8 6.86 9.96 -0.15
N TRP A 9 7.90 9.14 -0.10
CA TRP A 9 8.03 8.10 0.92
C TRP A 9 8.21 8.65 2.34
N GLU A 10 8.57 9.92 2.50
CA GLU A 10 8.74 10.52 3.81
C GLU A 10 7.46 10.52 4.64
N LEU A 11 6.32 10.52 3.98
CA LEU A 11 5.03 10.41 4.68
C LEU A 11 4.86 9.06 5.37
N ALA A 12 5.63 8.06 4.97
CA ALA A 12 5.57 6.72 5.54
C ALA A 12 6.52 6.53 6.71
N VAL A 13 7.27 7.56 7.10
CA VAL A 13 8.23 7.47 8.20
C VAL A 13 7.50 7.13 9.50
N GLU A 14 8.09 6.21 10.26
CA GLU A 14 7.58 5.72 11.54
C GLU A 14 6.31 4.86 11.42
N THR A 15 5.90 4.50 10.21
CA THR A 15 4.83 3.51 10.07
C THR A 15 5.37 2.12 10.43
N SER A 16 4.49 1.27 10.92
CA SER A 16 4.82 -0.11 11.26
C SER A 16 3.84 -1.06 10.59
N LEU A 17 4.22 -2.32 10.50
CA LEU A 17 3.36 -3.33 9.89
C LEU A 17 2.06 -3.47 10.67
N GLN A 18 0.93 -3.33 9.98
CA GLN A 18 -0.40 -3.46 10.58
C GLN A 18 -1.12 -4.70 10.08
N GLY A 19 -0.85 -5.14 8.87
CA GLY A 19 -1.53 -6.31 8.31
C GLY A 19 -1.09 -6.57 6.88
N TYR A 20 -1.93 -7.30 6.15
CA TYR A 20 -1.60 -7.74 4.80
C TYR A 20 -2.82 -7.60 3.90
N THR A 21 -2.56 -7.48 2.60
CA THR A 21 -3.61 -7.60 1.60
C THR A 21 -3.14 -8.51 0.47
N PHE A 22 -4.07 -9.16 -0.18
CA PHE A 22 -3.78 -10.12 -1.25
C PHE A 22 -4.33 -9.59 -2.56
N ASN A 23 -3.44 -9.25 -3.48
CA ASN A 23 -3.81 -8.77 -4.80
C ASN A 23 -2.59 -8.84 -5.71
N SER A 24 -2.82 -8.77 -7.03
CA SER A 24 -1.73 -8.72 -7.98
C SER A 24 -1.15 -7.29 -8.04
N TYR A 25 0.10 -7.20 -8.49
CA TYR A 25 0.73 -5.90 -8.74
C TYR A 25 -0.12 -5.05 -9.69
N GLU A 26 -0.60 -5.65 -10.78
CA GLU A 26 -1.41 -4.95 -11.76
C GLU A 26 -2.73 -4.46 -11.16
N GLY A 27 -3.34 -5.25 -10.29
CA GLY A 27 -4.57 -4.86 -9.60
C GLY A 27 -4.36 -3.65 -8.70
N LEU A 28 -3.28 -3.64 -7.93
CA LEU A 28 -2.96 -2.51 -7.06
C LEU A 28 -2.58 -1.27 -7.86
N LYS A 29 -1.82 -1.44 -8.92
CA LYS A 29 -1.42 -0.34 -9.80
C LYS A 29 -2.62 0.32 -10.46
N LYS A 30 -3.61 -0.48 -10.84
CA LYS A 30 -4.84 0.03 -11.45
C LYS A 30 -5.63 0.91 -10.48
N ILE A 31 -5.62 0.58 -9.20
CA ILE A 31 -6.40 1.27 -8.17
C ILE A 31 -5.64 2.48 -7.61
N PHE A 32 -4.36 2.29 -7.30
CA PHE A 32 -3.55 3.30 -6.62
C PHE A 32 -2.61 4.09 -7.53
N GLY A 33 -2.51 3.70 -8.80
CA GLY A 33 -1.62 4.37 -9.74
C GLY A 33 -0.19 3.87 -9.66
N PRO A 34 0.77 4.60 -10.25
CA PRO A 34 2.17 4.16 -10.26
C PRO A 34 2.74 4.14 -8.84
N PRO A 35 3.44 3.07 -8.45
CA PRO A 35 4.07 3.01 -7.15
C PRO A 35 5.40 3.75 -7.12
N ILE A 36 5.94 3.89 -5.91
CA ILE A 36 7.32 4.31 -5.70
C ILE A 36 8.18 3.06 -5.85
N ILE A 37 9.13 3.09 -6.77
CA ILE A 37 10.06 1.99 -6.95
C ILE A 37 11.31 2.29 -6.16
N SER A 38 11.66 1.40 -5.25
CA SER A 38 12.82 1.53 -4.37
C SER A 38 13.92 0.57 -4.82
N ARG A 39 15.16 0.92 -4.47
CA ARG A 39 16.31 0.04 -4.69
C ARG A 39 16.67 -0.77 -3.44
N ASP A 40 15.82 -0.71 -2.44
CA ASP A 40 16.02 -1.49 -1.21
C ASP A 40 15.83 -2.96 -1.53
N ASP A 41 16.73 -3.82 -1.01
CA ASP A 41 16.67 -5.26 -1.26
C ASP A 41 15.40 -5.91 -0.71
N LYS A 42 14.78 -5.32 0.29
CA LYS A 42 13.61 -5.89 0.95
C LYS A 42 12.30 -5.32 0.45
N VAL A 43 12.32 -4.04 0.04
CA VAL A 43 11.12 -3.33 -0.42
C VAL A 43 11.42 -2.75 -1.79
N GLU A 44 10.94 -3.39 -2.84
CA GLU A 44 11.14 -2.91 -4.20
C GLU A 44 10.07 -1.94 -4.66
N CYS A 45 8.87 -2.07 -4.13
CA CYS A 45 7.70 -1.35 -4.63
C CYS A 45 6.81 -0.96 -3.45
N GLU A 46 6.40 0.30 -3.43
CA GLU A 46 5.59 0.84 -2.33
C GLU A 46 4.60 1.88 -2.83
N TRP A 47 3.39 1.82 -2.30
CA TRP A 47 2.42 2.90 -2.44
C TRP A 47 2.26 3.58 -1.09
N VAL A 48 2.24 4.90 -1.09
CA VAL A 48 1.92 5.69 0.10
C VAL A 48 0.54 6.30 -0.14
N VAL A 49 -0.39 5.98 0.74
CA VAL A 49 -1.79 6.34 0.58
C VAL A 49 -2.24 7.16 1.78
N GLU A 50 -2.81 8.32 1.50
CA GLU A 50 -3.46 9.14 2.53
C GLU A 50 -4.95 8.86 2.47
N LEU A 51 -5.51 8.42 3.57
CA LEU A 51 -6.91 8.05 3.67
C LEU A 51 -7.78 9.28 3.96
N GLU A 52 -9.08 9.13 3.74
CA GLU A 52 -10.04 10.22 3.91
C GLU A 52 -10.00 10.85 5.29
N ASN A 53 -9.72 10.06 6.32
CA ASN A 53 -9.62 10.54 7.69
C ASN A 53 -8.25 11.12 8.07
N GLY A 54 -7.34 11.21 7.11
CA GLY A 54 -5.98 11.73 7.35
C GLY A 54 -4.95 10.70 7.74
N ASP A 55 -5.34 9.44 7.93
CA ASP A 55 -4.37 8.37 8.24
C ASP A 55 -3.49 8.09 7.03
N ILE A 56 -2.24 7.75 7.28
CA ILE A 56 -1.30 7.33 6.24
C ILE A 56 -1.19 5.81 6.30
N ALA A 57 -1.34 5.18 5.15
CA ALA A 57 -1.12 3.76 4.98
C ALA A 57 -0.08 3.54 3.89
N THR A 58 0.69 2.47 4.02
CA THR A 58 1.62 2.05 2.99
C THR A 58 1.28 0.64 2.54
N ILE A 59 1.49 0.36 1.26
CA ILE A 59 1.34 -0.97 0.71
C ILE A 59 2.66 -1.28 0.02
N TYR A 60 3.34 -2.34 0.45
CA TYR A 60 4.68 -2.62 -0.06
C TYR A 60 4.95 -4.11 -0.21
N SER A 61 5.83 -4.43 -1.16
CA SER A 61 6.38 -5.77 -1.32
C SER A 61 7.44 -6.00 -0.25
N TRP A 62 7.57 -7.24 0.20
CA TRP A 62 8.57 -7.58 1.22
C TRP A 62 9.31 -8.84 0.82
N LYS A 63 10.59 -8.68 0.49
CA LYS A 63 11.48 -9.78 0.10
C LYS A 63 11.01 -10.57 -1.13
N GLU A 64 10.16 -9.97 -1.95
CA GLU A 64 9.65 -10.57 -3.19
C GLU A 64 9.74 -9.55 -4.32
N ARG A 65 9.88 -10.04 -5.54
CA ARG A 65 9.79 -9.17 -6.72
C ARG A 65 8.37 -8.62 -6.79
N TYR A 66 8.26 -7.32 -7.03
CA TYR A 66 6.95 -6.64 -7.01
C TYR A 66 6.00 -7.21 -8.07
N ASP A 67 6.50 -7.62 -9.23
CA ASP A 67 5.69 -8.15 -10.32
C ASP A 67 5.17 -9.58 -10.04
N GLU A 68 5.75 -10.27 -9.07
CA GLU A 68 5.34 -11.60 -8.65
C GLU A 68 4.65 -11.58 -7.27
N CYS A 69 4.66 -10.45 -6.61
CA CYS A 69 4.10 -10.31 -5.26
C CYS A 69 2.58 -10.38 -5.31
N TYR A 70 2.00 -11.16 -4.41
CA TYR A 70 0.56 -11.25 -4.24
C TYR A 70 0.14 -10.95 -2.80
N LYS A 71 1.01 -11.24 -1.84
CA LYS A 71 0.78 -10.91 -0.44
C LYS A 71 1.55 -9.64 -0.11
N TRP A 72 0.82 -8.55 0.00
CA TRP A 72 1.40 -7.23 0.23
C TRP A 72 1.29 -6.87 1.70
N HIS A 73 2.35 -6.24 2.21
CA HIS A 73 2.37 -5.73 3.57
C HIS A 73 1.68 -4.38 3.61
N ILE A 74 0.89 -4.15 4.67
CA ILE A 74 0.24 -2.86 4.91
C ILE A 74 0.87 -2.26 6.16
N GLY A 75 1.46 -1.09 6.01
CA GLY A 75 2.04 -0.33 7.12
C GLY A 75 1.17 0.86 7.46
N GLY A 76 1.34 1.37 8.66
CA GLY A 76 0.61 2.53 9.12
C GLY A 76 0.87 2.79 10.60
N HIS A 77 0.18 3.79 11.15
CA HIS A 77 0.26 4.11 12.57
C HIS A 77 -0.86 3.45 13.36
N LYS A 78 -1.91 2.99 12.69
CA LYS A 78 -3.08 2.39 13.33
C LYS A 78 -3.55 1.19 12.52
N LYS A 79 -4.01 0.18 13.23
CA LYS A 79 -4.49 -1.07 12.61
C LYS A 79 -5.68 -0.85 11.68
N ARG A 80 -6.49 0.16 11.92
CA ARG A 80 -7.68 0.45 11.10
C ARG A 80 -7.36 0.74 9.63
N VAL A 81 -6.10 1.08 9.30
CA VAL A 81 -5.73 1.31 7.90
C VAL A 81 -5.88 0.04 7.05
N VAL A 82 -5.73 -1.14 7.67
CA VAL A 82 -5.91 -2.41 6.96
C VAL A 82 -7.33 -2.55 6.46
N ASP A 83 -8.31 -2.27 7.32
CA ASP A 83 -9.72 -2.35 6.96
C ASP A 83 -10.06 -1.34 5.87
N PHE A 84 -9.47 -0.15 5.94
CA PHE A 84 -9.67 0.90 4.94
C PHE A 84 -9.14 0.47 3.57
N ILE A 85 -7.94 -0.10 3.53
CA ILE A 85 -7.35 -0.58 2.29
C ILE A 85 -8.19 -1.72 1.70
N ASP A 86 -8.61 -2.67 2.54
CA ASP A 86 -9.45 -3.77 2.11
C ASP A 86 -10.78 -3.28 1.52
N GLU A 87 -11.37 -2.27 2.13
CA GLU A 87 -12.61 -1.68 1.65
C GLU A 87 -12.43 -1.00 0.29
N VAL A 88 -11.34 -0.25 0.12
CA VAL A 88 -11.02 0.37 -1.16
C VAL A 88 -10.85 -0.69 -2.24
N LEU A 89 -10.13 -1.76 -1.94
CA LEU A 89 -9.89 -2.84 -2.90
C LEU A 89 -11.18 -3.57 -3.26
N ASN A 90 -12.03 -3.85 -2.28
CA ASN A 90 -13.31 -4.53 -2.53
C ASN A 90 -14.26 -3.69 -3.38
N ASN A 91 -14.28 -2.38 -3.17
CA ASN A 91 -15.15 -1.49 -3.92
C ASN A 91 -14.65 -1.21 -5.33
N SER A 92 -13.35 -1.31 -5.55
CA SER A 92 -12.73 -1.01 -6.85
C SER A 92 -12.45 -2.26 -7.68
N GLY A 93 -12.43 -3.43 -7.06
CA GLY A 93 -12.05 -4.67 -7.70
C GLY A 93 -13.20 -5.46 -8.31
N SER A 94 -14.37 -4.96 -8.24
CA SER A 94 -15.55 -5.64 -8.79
C SER A 94 -15.72 -5.41 -10.28
#